data_bc2797d7f87b71a12f394231dbb3d638
#
_entry.id   bc2797d7f87b71a12f394231dbb3d638
#
_cell.length_a   1.000
_cell.length_b   1.000
_cell.length_c   1.000
_cell.angle_alpha   90.00
_cell.angle_beta   90.00
_cell.angle_gamma   90.00
#
_symmetry.space_group_name_H-M   'P 1'
#
loop_
_entity.id
_entity.type
_entity.pdbx_description
1 polymer ?
#
loop_
_entity_poly.entity_id
_entity_poly.type
_entity_poly.pdbx_seq_one_letter_code
_entity_poly.pdbx_strand_id
1 'polypeptide(L)'
;MQESYKDGIISFMSIKEHPPLHVPVLLESVIALLQPQSGENYLDLTAGYGGHARAVLEKTDNYIESALVDRDDFAIAHLGEFSDKGTRLLHTDYLSAAKQLASEGKQFDIILIDLGVSSPQLDMQARGFSFQHDGPLDMRMDNRQSLTAEAIVNTAKRNELTRIIREYGEESPGTAKRYAEAIIAARPIQTTGQLADVIKQSHVGKWQKTHPATRTFQAIRIQVNDELHQVREVMPLLPRLLKKGGRVGVISFHSLEDRIVKRYFAEQARSGYEAELEMVTKRPIDGAIQDVHNPRSRSAKLRVAVKK
;
A
#
# COMPACT_ATOMS: atom_id res chain seq x y z
N MET A 1 -18.96 63.80 -28.36
CA MET A 1 -18.01 63.46 -27.33
C MET A 1 -18.31 62.06 -26.83
N GLN A 2 -17.50 61.13 -27.28
CA GLN A 2 -17.62 59.72 -26.95
C GLN A 2 -16.70 59.42 -25.77
N GLU A 3 -17.21 58.77 -24.75
CA GLU A 3 -16.39 58.11 -23.75
C GLU A 3 -16.77 56.65 -23.72
N SER A 4 -15.75 55.84 -24.06
CA SER A 4 -15.79 54.39 -24.09
C SER A 4 -15.57 53.82 -22.68
N TYR A 5 -16.52 53.00 -22.21
CA TYR A 5 -16.29 52.15 -21.05
C TYR A 5 -15.57 50.89 -21.50
N LYS A 6 -14.39 50.66 -20.93
CA LYS A 6 -13.63 49.43 -21.09
C LYS A 6 -14.17 48.39 -20.08
N ASP A 7 -14.61 47.27 -20.62
CA ASP A 7 -15.04 46.11 -19.91
C ASP A 7 -13.86 45.46 -19.15
N GLY A 8 -13.97 45.40 -17.84
CA GLY A 8 -13.09 44.60 -16.97
C GLY A 8 -13.53 43.14 -17.00
N ILE A 9 -12.79 42.31 -17.72
CA ILE A 9 -12.94 40.86 -17.70
C ILE A 9 -12.38 40.36 -16.38
N ILE A 10 -13.26 40.03 -15.44
CA ILE A 10 -12.92 39.27 -14.24
C ILE A 10 -12.70 37.83 -14.72
N SER A 11 -11.42 37.43 -14.77
CA SER A 11 -11.02 36.05 -15.02
C SER A 11 -11.51 35.19 -13.84
N PHE A 12 -12.52 34.41 -14.07
CA PHE A 12 -12.92 33.33 -13.16
C PHE A 12 -11.78 32.31 -13.16
N MET A 13 -10.99 32.32 -12.07
CA MET A 13 -10.08 31.20 -11.78
C MET A 13 -10.93 29.93 -11.70
N SER A 14 -10.74 29.05 -12.66
CA SER A 14 -11.29 27.71 -12.67
C SER A 14 -11.01 27.02 -11.34
N ILE A 15 -12.05 26.73 -10.58
CA ILE A 15 -11.99 25.84 -9.45
C ILE A 15 -11.55 24.50 -10.04
N LYS A 16 -10.32 24.09 -9.76
CA LYS A 16 -9.88 22.73 -10.10
C LYS A 16 -10.82 21.78 -9.37
N GLU A 17 -11.68 21.12 -10.13
CA GLU A 17 -12.44 19.99 -9.63
C GLU A 17 -11.44 18.99 -9.04
N HIS A 18 -11.49 18.82 -7.73
CA HIS A 18 -10.75 17.75 -7.09
C HIS A 18 -11.26 16.43 -7.69
N PRO A 19 -10.37 15.53 -8.13
CA PRO A 19 -10.81 14.22 -8.58
C PRO A 19 -11.67 13.59 -7.49
N PRO A 20 -12.72 12.82 -7.84
CA PRO A 20 -13.65 12.26 -6.87
C PRO A 20 -12.89 11.59 -5.75
N LEU A 21 -13.24 11.92 -4.50
CA LEU A 21 -12.61 11.37 -3.29
C LEU A 21 -12.54 9.85 -3.45
N HIS A 22 -11.34 9.32 -3.50
CA HIS A 22 -11.13 7.89 -3.65
C HIS A 22 -11.67 7.19 -2.42
N VAL A 23 -12.66 6.31 -2.60
CA VAL A 23 -13.19 5.51 -1.50
C VAL A 23 -12.12 4.51 -1.05
N PRO A 24 -11.68 4.56 0.22
CA PRO A 24 -10.71 3.60 0.72
C PRO A 24 -11.22 2.17 0.63
N VAL A 25 -10.32 1.23 0.40
CA VAL A 25 -10.64 -0.19 0.28
C VAL A 25 -11.19 -0.74 1.58
N LEU A 26 -12.34 -1.44 1.53
CA LEU A 26 -12.99 -2.07 2.69
C LEU A 26 -13.32 -1.08 3.84
N LEU A 27 -13.55 0.20 3.55
CA LEU A 27 -13.75 1.23 4.57
C LEU A 27 -14.81 0.86 5.61
N GLU A 28 -15.99 0.44 5.16
CA GLU A 28 -17.09 0.06 6.05
C GLU A 28 -16.71 -1.11 6.95
N SER A 29 -16.02 -2.12 6.40
CA SER A 29 -15.54 -3.27 7.15
C SER A 29 -14.48 -2.89 8.19
N VAL A 30 -13.56 -1.97 7.84
CA VAL A 30 -12.56 -1.43 8.76
C VAL A 30 -13.24 -0.73 9.94
N ILE A 31 -14.17 0.17 9.68
CA ILE A 31 -14.90 0.89 10.73
C ILE A 31 -15.74 -0.07 11.59
N ALA A 32 -16.43 -1.03 10.97
CA ALA A 32 -17.27 -1.99 11.69
C ALA A 32 -16.47 -2.93 12.60
N LEU A 33 -15.25 -3.30 12.22
CA LEU A 33 -14.42 -4.23 12.98
C LEU A 33 -13.47 -3.55 13.97
N LEU A 34 -12.94 -2.38 13.63
CA LEU A 34 -12.10 -1.61 14.55
C LEU A 34 -12.91 -0.78 15.55
N GLN A 35 -14.19 -0.51 15.27
CA GLN A 35 -15.14 0.16 16.15
C GLN A 35 -14.57 1.39 16.87
N PRO A 36 -14.08 2.41 16.14
CA PRO A 36 -13.48 3.58 16.74
C PRO A 36 -14.45 4.30 17.68
N GLN A 37 -13.99 4.57 18.92
CA GLN A 37 -14.75 5.28 19.95
C GLN A 37 -14.17 6.67 20.19
N SER A 38 -15.00 7.60 20.66
CA SER A 38 -14.54 8.95 21.01
C SER A 38 -13.43 8.90 22.07
N GLY A 39 -12.38 9.66 21.85
CA GLY A 39 -11.20 9.76 22.72
C GLY A 39 -10.10 8.73 22.45
N GLU A 40 -10.34 7.70 21.64
CA GLU A 40 -9.30 6.72 21.27
C GLU A 40 -8.27 7.35 20.33
N ASN A 41 -6.99 6.98 20.51
CA ASN A 41 -5.94 7.40 19.60
C ASN A 41 -5.70 6.35 18.49
N TYR A 42 -5.25 6.84 17.35
CA TYR A 42 -5.13 6.08 16.12
C TYR A 42 -3.72 6.15 15.52
N LEU A 43 -3.23 5.00 15.08
CA LEU A 43 -2.03 4.91 14.26
C LEU A 43 -2.38 4.34 12.89
N ASP A 44 -2.19 5.13 11.84
CA ASP A 44 -2.19 4.65 10.47
C ASP A 44 -0.76 4.50 9.99
N LEU A 45 -0.33 3.26 9.76
CA LEU A 45 1.03 2.96 9.31
C LEU A 45 1.21 3.10 7.80
N THR A 46 0.11 3.37 7.06
CA THR A 46 0.05 3.45 5.60
C THR A 46 -1.00 4.48 5.19
N ALA A 47 -0.90 5.69 5.72
CA ALA A 47 -1.99 6.67 5.69
C ALA A 47 -2.40 7.08 4.28
N GLY A 48 -1.49 7.00 3.30
CA GLY A 48 -1.77 7.38 1.93
C GLY A 48 -2.31 8.81 1.85
N TYR A 49 -3.46 8.96 1.23
CA TYR A 49 -4.14 10.25 1.09
C TYR A 49 -5.17 10.51 2.21
N GLY A 50 -5.07 9.80 3.32
CA GLY A 50 -5.86 10.02 4.53
C GLY A 50 -7.29 9.51 4.50
N GLY A 51 -7.67 8.65 3.57
CA GLY A 51 -9.05 8.19 3.43
C GLY A 51 -9.55 7.40 4.64
N HIS A 52 -8.83 6.39 5.10
CA HIS A 52 -9.12 5.65 6.33
C HIS A 52 -8.94 6.54 7.55
N ALA A 53 -7.84 7.32 7.60
CA ALA A 53 -7.54 8.22 8.70
C ALA A 53 -8.68 9.21 8.96
N ARG A 54 -9.25 9.81 7.92
CA ARG A 54 -10.40 10.72 8.05
C ARG A 54 -11.58 10.01 8.71
N ALA A 55 -11.98 8.85 8.22
CA ALA A 55 -13.14 8.13 8.74
C ALA A 55 -12.96 7.65 10.19
N VAL A 56 -11.73 7.31 10.60
CA VAL A 56 -11.43 6.92 11.98
C VAL A 56 -11.36 8.15 12.87
N LEU A 57 -10.60 9.19 12.49
CA LEU A 57 -10.38 10.37 13.32
C LEU A 57 -11.63 11.24 13.49
N GLU A 58 -12.54 11.26 12.52
CA GLU A 58 -13.87 11.88 12.69
C GLU A 58 -14.72 11.22 13.79
N LYS A 59 -14.50 9.92 14.06
CA LYS A 59 -15.20 9.19 15.12
C LYS A 59 -14.49 9.29 16.46
N THR A 60 -13.17 9.26 16.47
CA THR A 60 -12.40 9.28 17.71
C THR A 60 -12.21 10.70 18.27
N ASP A 61 -12.20 11.70 17.41
CA ASP A 61 -11.93 13.12 17.72
C ASP A 61 -10.62 13.33 18.51
N ASN A 62 -9.67 12.38 18.39
CA ASN A 62 -8.38 12.45 19.06
C ASN A 62 -7.23 12.56 18.05
N TYR A 63 -7.08 13.76 17.48
CA TYR A 63 -6.03 14.07 16.51
C TYR A 63 -4.65 14.16 17.16
N ILE A 64 -4.55 14.75 18.35
CA ILE A 64 -3.28 15.12 19.00
C ILE A 64 -2.45 13.91 19.41
N GLU A 65 -3.09 12.85 19.89
CA GLU A 65 -2.39 11.62 20.31
C GLU A 65 -2.26 10.60 19.17
N SER A 66 -2.80 10.91 17.99
CA SER A 66 -2.77 10.05 16.82
C SER A 66 -1.55 10.32 15.94
N ALA A 67 -1.20 9.32 15.13
CA ALA A 67 -0.08 9.42 14.20
C ALA A 67 -0.43 8.81 12.83
N LEU A 68 0.01 9.47 11.77
CA LEU A 68 -0.14 9.02 10.39
C LEU A 68 1.25 8.88 9.76
N VAL A 69 1.46 7.76 9.09
CA VAL A 69 2.74 7.40 8.49
C VAL A 69 2.57 7.17 7.00
N ASP A 70 3.43 7.76 6.20
CA ASP A 70 3.62 7.36 4.82
C ASP A 70 5.05 7.66 4.37
N ARG A 71 5.54 6.90 3.40
CA ARG A 71 6.86 7.11 2.79
C ARG A 71 6.83 7.93 1.51
N ASP A 72 5.63 8.11 0.92
CA ASP A 72 5.44 8.84 -0.33
C ASP A 72 5.30 10.34 -0.07
N ASP A 73 6.18 11.15 -0.67
CA ASP A 73 6.14 12.62 -0.59
C ASP A 73 4.77 13.20 -0.96
N PHE A 74 4.13 12.62 -1.99
CA PHE A 74 2.81 13.07 -2.45
C PHE A 74 1.72 12.76 -1.41
N ALA A 75 1.79 11.62 -0.76
CA ALA A 75 0.85 11.26 0.31
C ALA A 75 1.00 12.22 1.50
N ILE A 76 2.22 12.40 1.99
CA ILE A 76 2.51 13.31 3.12
C ILE A 76 2.02 14.74 2.84
N ALA A 77 2.19 15.25 1.62
CA ALA A 77 1.71 16.58 1.25
C ALA A 77 0.18 16.72 1.35
N HIS A 78 -0.58 15.62 1.18
CA HIS A 78 -2.04 15.61 1.30
C HIS A 78 -2.56 15.42 2.73
N LEU A 79 -1.68 15.06 3.67
CA LEU A 79 -2.05 14.86 5.07
C LEU A 79 -1.97 16.13 5.92
N GLY A 80 -1.71 17.29 5.32
CA GLY A 80 -1.56 18.58 6.02
C GLY A 80 -2.74 18.93 6.92
N GLU A 81 -3.98 18.67 6.48
CA GLU A 81 -5.20 18.93 7.26
C GLU A 81 -5.23 18.21 8.62
N PHE A 82 -4.61 17.03 8.71
CA PHE A 82 -4.50 16.28 9.98
C PHE A 82 -3.42 16.88 10.87
N SER A 83 -2.31 17.33 10.28
CA SER A 83 -1.25 18.05 11.00
C SER A 83 -1.76 19.35 11.60
N ASP A 84 -2.59 20.09 10.87
CA ASP A 84 -3.21 21.33 11.36
C ASP A 84 -4.11 21.11 12.58
N LYS A 85 -4.64 19.89 12.74
CA LYS A 85 -5.42 19.44 13.89
C LYS A 85 -4.55 18.82 15.00
N GLY A 86 -3.22 18.80 14.82
CA GLY A 86 -2.26 18.31 15.81
C GLY A 86 -1.83 16.86 15.64
N THR A 87 -2.28 16.15 14.59
CA THR A 87 -1.86 14.76 14.34
C THR A 87 -0.38 14.72 13.92
N ARG A 88 0.37 13.80 14.51
CA ARG A 88 1.78 13.60 14.19
C ARG A 88 1.93 12.93 12.83
N LEU A 89 2.61 13.58 11.90
CA LEU A 89 2.98 13.00 10.61
C LEU A 89 4.41 12.44 10.67
N LEU A 90 4.61 11.21 10.16
CA LEU A 90 5.91 10.55 10.05
C LEU A 90 6.17 10.22 8.58
N HIS A 91 7.10 10.96 7.97
CA HIS A 91 7.50 10.77 6.58
C HIS A 91 8.59 9.70 6.48
N THR A 92 8.22 8.45 6.61
CA THR A 92 9.11 7.28 6.57
C THR A 92 8.32 6.02 6.23
N ASP A 93 9.00 4.89 6.03
CA ASP A 93 8.33 3.59 5.91
C ASP A 93 7.70 3.16 7.23
N TYR A 94 6.67 2.31 7.14
CA TYR A 94 5.89 1.88 8.30
C TYR A 94 6.69 1.04 9.31
N LEU A 95 7.75 0.32 8.88
CA LEU A 95 8.59 -0.45 9.79
C LEU A 95 9.47 0.47 10.62
N SER A 96 10.09 1.47 9.99
CA SER A 96 10.90 2.49 10.67
C SER A 96 10.06 3.30 11.64
N ALA A 97 8.85 3.71 11.23
CA ALA A 97 7.91 4.39 12.11
C ALA A 97 7.50 3.53 13.31
N ALA A 98 7.16 2.26 13.08
CA ALA A 98 6.79 1.33 14.14
C ALA A 98 7.91 1.12 15.16
N LYS A 99 9.16 0.97 14.70
CA LYS A 99 10.34 0.88 15.56
C LYS A 99 10.54 2.15 16.38
N GLN A 100 10.44 3.31 15.75
CA GLN A 100 10.56 4.60 16.42
C GLN A 100 9.50 4.78 17.50
N LEU A 101 8.21 4.61 17.16
CA LEU A 101 7.10 4.78 18.10
C LEU A 101 7.18 3.78 19.27
N ALA A 102 7.58 2.53 18.99
CA ALA A 102 7.80 1.53 20.04
C ALA A 102 8.98 1.91 20.97
N SER A 103 10.05 2.51 20.44
CA SER A 103 11.19 3.00 21.25
C SER A 103 10.81 4.21 22.12
N GLU A 104 9.89 5.03 21.64
CA GLU A 104 9.29 6.15 22.38
C GLU A 104 8.25 5.70 23.44
N GLY A 105 7.92 4.41 23.51
CA GLY A 105 6.89 3.87 24.41
C GLY A 105 5.47 4.28 24.03
N LYS A 106 5.23 4.68 22.79
CA LYS A 106 3.90 5.07 22.31
C LYS A 106 3.00 3.84 22.15
N GLN A 107 1.74 4.00 22.55
CA GLN A 107 0.71 2.97 22.40
C GLN A 107 -0.59 3.57 21.88
N PHE A 108 -1.33 2.78 21.09
CA PHE A 108 -2.54 3.20 20.39
C PHE A 108 -3.71 2.27 20.68
N ASP A 109 -4.91 2.82 20.66
CA ASP A 109 -6.16 2.08 20.78
C ASP A 109 -6.50 1.37 19.46
N ILE A 110 -6.16 2.01 18.34
CA ILE A 110 -6.44 1.52 17.00
C ILE A 110 -5.19 1.64 16.13
N ILE A 111 -4.85 0.54 15.43
CA ILE A 111 -3.79 0.53 14.41
C ILE A 111 -4.39 0.01 13.11
N LEU A 112 -4.06 0.68 11.99
CA LEU A 112 -4.35 0.19 10.64
C LEU A 112 -3.07 0.08 9.83
N ILE A 113 -2.98 -0.98 9.04
CA ILE A 113 -1.98 -1.16 7.99
C ILE A 113 -2.72 -1.54 6.70
N ASP A 114 -2.74 -0.65 5.71
CA ASP A 114 -3.29 -0.90 4.39
C ASP A 114 -2.12 -1.12 3.42
N LEU A 115 -1.77 -2.39 3.19
CA LEU A 115 -0.56 -2.77 2.44
C LEU A 115 -0.72 -2.47 0.94
N GLY A 116 0.42 -2.45 0.25
CA GLY A 116 0.46 -2.31 -1.21
C GLY A 116 0.63 -0.87 -1.68
N VAL A 117 0.02 -0.54 -2.81
CA VAL A 117 0.16 0.75 -3.51
C VAL A 117 -1.12 1.57 -3.41
N SER A 118 -0.95 2.86 -3.27
CA SER A 118 -2.08 3.79 -3.33
C SER A 118 -2.62 3.92 -4.76
N SER A 119 -3.88 4.32 -4.86
CA SER A 119 -4.51 4.56 -6.16
C SER A 119 -3.78 5.60 -7.02
N PRO A 120 -3.39 6.75 -6.47
CA PRO A 120 -2.61 7.71 -7.24
C PRO A 120 -1.27 7.17 -7.75
N GLN A 121 -0.60 6.28 -7.00
CA GLN A 121 0.62 5.64 -7.51
C GLN A 121 0.37 4.78 -8.76
N LEU A 122 -0.78 4.09 -8.84
CA LEU A 122 -1.18 3.31 -10.02
C LEU A 122 -1.63 4.19 -11.19
N ASP A 123 -2.30 5.30 -10.89
CA ASP A 123 -2.89 6.19 -11.90
C ASP A 123 -1.87 7.19 -12.48
N MET A 124 -0.83 7.53 -11.73
CA MET A 124 0.23 8.43 -12.19
C MET A 124 1.26 7.69 -13.04
N GLN A 125 1.17 7.85 -14.34
CA GLN A 125 2.07 7.26 -15.33
C GLN A 125 3.56 7.45 -15.00
N ALA A 126 3.94 8.62 -14.52
CA ALA A 126 5.32 8.97 -14.15
C ALA A 126 5.90 8.13 -12.98
N ARG A 127 5.07 7.42 -12.22
CA ARG A 127 5.50 6.58 -11.10
C ARG A 127 5.87 5.15 -11.51
N GLY A 128 5.49 4.71 -12.72
CA GLY A 128 5.89 3.41 -13.28
C GLY A 128 5.30 2.16 -12.62
N PHE A 129 4.26 2.27 -11.81
CA PHE A 129 3.62 1.11 -11.17
C PHE A 129 2.68 0.32 -12.09
N SER A 130 2.22 0.93 -13.17
CA SER A 130 1.29 0.35 -14.12
C SER A 130 1.87 0.37 -15.55
N PHE A 131 1.47 -0.60 -16.35
CA PHE A 131 1.75 -0.64 -17.80
C PHE A 131 0.51 -0.36 -18.65
N GLN A 132 -0.59 0.10 -18.03
CA GLN A 132 -1.77 0.53 -18.78
C GLN A 132 -1.48 1.80 -19.59
N HIS A 133 -0.65 2.65 -19.05
CA HIS A 133 -0.07 3.80 -19.70
C HIS A 133 1.45 3.68 -19.62
N ASP A 134 2.13 3.87 -20.74
CA ASP A 134 3.59 3.73 -20.78
C ASP A 134 4.26 4.86 -20.01
N GLY A 135 5.23 4.52 -19.17
CA GLY A 135 5.94 5.46 -18.32
C GLY A 135 7.33 4.95 -17.93
N PRO A 136 8.11 5.73 -17.16
CA PRO A 136 9.43 5.31 -16.70
C PRO A 136 9.33 4.05 -15.82
N LEU A 137 10.34 3.20 -15.87
CA LEU A 137 10.41 1.97 -15.08
C LEU A 137 10.95 2.25 -13.67
N ASP A 138 10.18 3.03 -12.86
CA ASP A 138 10.60 3.49 -11.54
C ASP A 138 10.12 2.56 -10.42
N MET A 139 8.83 2.49 -10.14
CA MET A 139 8.15 1.71 -9.09
C MET A 139 8.57 2.03 -7.65
N ARG A 140 9.30 3.10 -7.38
CA ARG A 140 9.64 3.50 -6.00
C ARG A 140 8.41 4.12 -5.33
N MET A 141 8.08 3.65 -4.15
CA MET A 141 7.09 4.31 -3.28
C MET A 141 7.71 5.54 -2.59
N ASP A 142 8.99 5.43 -2.20
CA ASP A 142 9.80 6.52 -1.64
C ASP A 142 10.83 6.98 -2.69
N ASN A 143 10.67 8.21 -3.19
CA ASN A 143 11.57 8.76 -4.22
C ASN A 143 13.00 9.02 -3.70
N ARG A 144 13.22 9.00 -2.39
CA ARG A 144 14.53 9.18 -1.75
C ARG A 144 15.42 7.93 -1.83
N GLN A 145 14.82 6.75 -2.06
CA GLN A 145 15.60 5.52 -2.25
C GLN A 145 16.25 5.47 -3.64
N SER A 146 17.40 4.80 -3.77
CA SER A 146 18.15 4.72 -5.01
C SER A 146 17.71 3.59 -5.94
N LEU A 147 17.17 2.49 -5.40
CA LEU A 147 16.83 1.30 -6.18
C LEU A 147 15.52 1.52 -6.94
N THR A 148 15.58 1.45 -8.27
CA THR A 148 14.42 1.55 -9.19
C THR A 148 14.13 0.21 -9.84
N ALA A 149 12.94 0.07 -10.43
CA ALA A 149 12.60 -1.07 -11.27
C ALA A 149 13.52 -1.17 -12.49
N GLU A 150 13.88 -0.03 -13.10
CA GLU A 150 14.83 0.04 -14.21
C GLU A 150 16.18 -0.57 -13.82
N ALA A 151 16.71 -0.22 -12.64
CA ALA A 151 17.96 -0.76 -12.16
C ALA A 151 17.90 -2.30 -12.03
N ILE A 152 16.82 -2.83 -11.40
CA ILE A 152 16.65 -4.28 -11.26
C ILE A 152 16.57 -4.95 -12.64
N VAL A 153 15.72 -4.45 -13.53
CA VAL A 153 15.47 -5.02 -14.84
C VAL A 153 16.75 -5.04 -15.69
N ASN A 154 17.56 -3.98 -15.63
CA ASN A 154 18.74 -3.84 -16.49
C ASN A 154 20.03 -4.41 -15.89
N THR A 155 20.14 -4.59 -14.56
CA THR A 155 21.42 -5.00 -13.94
C THR A 155 21.36 -6.35 -13.22
N ALA A 156 20.19 -6.82 -12.76
CA ALA A 156 20.11 -8.08 -12.04
C ALA A 156 20.58 -9.27 -12.88
N LYS A 157 21.32 -10.18 -12.24
CA LYS A 157 21.77 -11.43 -12.90
C LYS A 157 20.58 -12.35 -13.17
N ARG A 158 20.73 -13.25 -14.15
CA ARG A 158 19.66 -14.19 -14.53
C ARG A 158 19.06 -14.94 -13.34
N ASN A 159 19.89 -15.49 -12.46
CA ASN A 159 19.40 -16.25 -11.32
C ASN A 159 18.62 -15.38 -10.33
N GLU A 160 19.07 -14.17 -10.11
CA GLU A 160 18.40 -13.21 -9.24
C GLU A 160 17.03 -12.79 -9.83
N LEU A 161 16.99 -12.40 -11.09
CA LEU A 161 15.75 -12.02 -11.76
C LEU A 161 14.76 -13.20 -11.82
N THR A 162 15.26 -14.42 -12.08
CA THR A 162 14.44 -15.64 -12.02
C THR A 162 13.87 -15.86 -10.62
N ARG A 163 14.67 -15.67 -9.56
CA ARG A 163 14.23 -15.77 -8.17
C ARG A 163 13.14 -14.74 -7.86
N ILE A 164 13.37 -13.46 -8.20
CA ILE A 164 12.40 -12.38 -8.00
C ILE A 164 11.06 -12.72 -8.64
N ILE A 165 11.05 -13.07 -9.93
CA ILE A 165 9.83 -13.38 -10.68
C ILE A 165 9.13 -14.62 -10.12
N ARG A 166 9.89 -15.65 -9.73
CA ARG A 166 9.34 -16.88 -9.16
C ARG A 166 8.73 -16.66 -7.78
N GLU A 167 9.48 -16.03 -6.87
CA GLU A 167 9.10 -15.94 -5.45
C GLU A 167 8.07 -14.84 -5.20
N TYR A 168 8.25 -13.69 -5.82
CA TYR A 168 7.38 -12.53 -5.61
C TYR A 168 6.25 -12.41 -6.65
N GLY A 169 6.44 -12.97 -7.83
CA GLY A 169 5.39 -13.09 -8.84
C GLY A 169 4.57 -14.37 -8.74
N GLU A 170 4.97 -15.31 -7.86
CA GLU A 170 4.36 -16.65 -7.74
C GLU A 170 4.27 -17.37 -9.10
N GLU A 171 5.28 -17.17 -9.96
CA GLU A 171 5.35 -17.82 -11.27
C GLU A 171 5.99 -19.21 -11.18
N SER A 172 5.61 -20.10 -12.12
CA SER A 172 6.25 -21.40 -12.20
C SER A 172 7.76 -21.27 -12.50
N PRO A 173 8.60 -22.24 -12.07
CA PRO A 173 10.04 -22.16 -12.34
C PRO A 173 10.39 -21.99 -13.82
N GLY A 174 9.67 -22.67 -14.71
CA GLY A 174 9.87 -22.57 -16.15
C GLY A 174 9.46 -21.21 -16.72
N THR A 175 8.34 -20.67 -16.25
CA THR A 175 7.87 -19.34 -16.66
C THR A 175 8.81 -18.25 -16.16
N ALA A 176 9.19 -18.29 -14.89
CA ALA A 176 10.11 -17.31 -14.30
C ALA A 176 11.47 -17.26 -15.01
N LYS A 177 12.03 -18.45 -15.32
CA LYS A 177 13.28 -18.56 -16.08
C LYS A 177 13.14 -17.94 -17.48
N ARG A 178 12.08 -18.27 -18.22
CA ARG A 178 11.82 -17.75 -19.56
C ARG A 178 11.66 -16.23 -19.57
N TYR A 179 10.88 -15.67 -18.62
CA TYR A 179 10.70 -14.23 -18.50
C TYR A 179 12.02 -13.51 -18.14
N ALA A 180 12.80 -14.06 -17.24
CA ALA A 180 14.13 -13.52 -16.89
C ALA A 180 15.08 -13.52 -18.10
N GLU A 181 15.10 -14.61 -18.89
CA GLU A 181 15.91 -14.71 -20.09
C GLU A 181 15.45 -13.73 -21.19
N ALA A 182 14.14 -13.56 -21.37
CA ALA A 182 13.58 -12.59 -22.32
C ALA A 182 13.92 -11.15 -21.92
N ILE A 183 13.79 -10.80 -20.64
CA ILE A 183 14.17 -9.47 -20.11
C ILE A 183 15.65 -9.21 -20.39
N ILE A 184 16.54 -10.16 -20.08
CA ILE A 184 17.98 -9.98 -20.29
C ILE A 184 18.32 -9.79 -21.77
N ALA A 185 17.69 -10.55 -22.65
CA ALA A 185 17.91 -10.45 -24.11
C ALA A 185 17.42 -9.12 -24.69
N ALA A 186 16.42 -8.48 -24.05
CA ALA A 186 15.82 -7.23 -24.53
C ALA A 186 16.44 -5.95 -23.93
N ARG A 187 17.45 -6.09 -23.05
CA ARG A 187 18.10 -4.94 -22.42
C ARG A 187 18.78 -4.02 -23.44
N PRO A 188 18.77 -2.70 -23.23
CA PRO A 188 18.19 -1.96 -22.09
C PRO A 188 16.67 -1.76 -22.24
N ILE A 189 15.94 -1.87 -21.11
CA ILE A 189 14.50 -1.63 -21.01
C ILE A 189 14.29 -0.40 -20.13
N GLN A 190 13.61 0.63 -20.62
CA GLN A 190 13.49 1.93 -19.96
C GLN A 190 12.05 2.22 -19.52
N THR A 191 11.06 1.62 -20.19
CA THR A 191 9.66 1.94 -19.92
C THR A 191 8.84 0.72 -19.50
N THR A 192 7.71 0.99 -18.85
CA THR A 192 6.75 -0.02 -18.40
C THR A 192 6.14 -0.77 -19.59
N GLY A 193 5.86 -0.08 -20.69
CA GLY A 193 5.35 -0.67 -21.93
C GLY A 193 6.35 -1.65 -22.54
N GLN A 194 7.62 -1.25 -22.65
CA GLN A 194 8.68 -2.15 -23.15
C GLN A 194 8.79 -3.43 -22.33
N LEU A 195 8.79 -3.32 -20.99
CA LEU A 195 8.83 -4.50 -20.13
C LEU A 195 7.59 -5.39 -20.32
N ALA A 196 6.40 -4.79 -20.36
CA ALA A 196 5.16 -5.53 -20.56
C ALA A 196 5.13 -6.28 -21.89
N ASP A 197 5.62 -5.66 -22.97
CA ASP A 197 5.71 -6.27 -24.31
C ASP A 197 6.71 -7.43 -24.34
N VAL A 198 7.88 -7.29 -23.71
CA VAL A 198 8.88 -8.38 -23.59
C VAL A 198 8.27 -9.60 -22.90
N ILE A 199 7.56 -9.40 -21.80
CA ILE A 199 6.90 -10.49 -21.07
C ILE A 199 5.79 -11.10 -21.93
N LYS A 200 4.96 -10.27 -22.57
CA LYS A 200 3.87 -10.69 -23.44
C LYS A 200 4.37 -11.58 -24.60
N GLN A 201 5.42 -11.16 -25.28
CA GLN A 201 6.03 -11.89 -26.40
C GLN A 201 6.67 -13.22 -25.97
N SER A 202 7.21 -13.28 -24.76
CA SER A 202 7.80 -14.49 -24.19
C SER A 202 6.81 -15.43 -23.51
N HIS A 203 5.53 -15.03 -23.41
CA HIS A 203 4.49 -15.84 -22.80
C HIS A 203 4.15 -17.07 -23.67
N VAL A 204 4.05 -18.24 -23.02
CA VAL A 204 3.64 -19.49 -23.66
C VAL A 204 2.42 -20.05 -22.96
N GLY A 205 1.40 -20.40 -23.71
CA GLY A 205 0.15 -20.97 -23.23
C GLY A 205 -1.07 -20.14 -23.57
N LYS A 206 -2.26 -20.60 -23.13
CA LYS A 206 -3.49 -19.85 -23.34
C LYS A 206 -3.44 -18.53 -22.56
N TRP A 207 -3.85 -17.46 -23.23
CA TRP A 207 -4.05 -16.17 -22.59
C TRP A 207 -5.09 -16.30 -21.46
N GLN A 208 -4.69 -15.96 -20.24
CA GLN A 208 -5.60 -15.91 -19.10
C GLN A 208 -6.27 -14.54 -19.03
N LYS A 209 -7.28 -14.40 -18.14
CA LYS A 209 -8.00 -13.16 -17.90
C LYS A 209 -7.06 -12.00 -17.47
N THR A 210 -5.95 -12.33 -16.81
CA THR A 210 -4.95 -11.37 -16.32
C THR A 210 -3.77 -11.30 -17.29
N HIS A 211 -3.28 -10.08 -17.57
CA HIS A 211 -2.13 -9.87 -18.47
C HIS A 211 -0.88 -10.60 -17.91
N PRO A 212 -0.06 -11.28 -18.74
CA PRO A 212 1.12 -12.01 -18.28
C PRO A 212 2.13 -11.19 -17.50
N ALA A 213 2.28 -9.89 -17.82
CA ALA A 213 3.20 -9.01 -17.11
C ALA A 213 2.78 -8.67 -15.68
N THR A 214 1.50 -8.81 -15.31
CA THR A 214 0.98 -8.37 -14.00
C THR A 214 1.78 -8.94 -12.83
N ARG A 215 2.09 -10.23 -12.85
CA ARG A 215 2.85 -10.89 -11.79
C ARG A 215 4.33 -10.50 -11.79
N THR A 216 4.90 -10.26 -12.96
CA THR A 216 6.28 -9.75 -13.07
C THR A 216 6.38 -8.33 -12.53
N PHE A 217 5.41 -7.46 -12.80
CA PHE A 217 5.34 -6.11 -12.23
C PHE A 217 5.20 -6.15 -10.71
N GLN A 218 4.31 -6.99 -10.18
CA GLN A 218 4.20 -7.23 -8.74
C GLN A 218 5.54 -7.68 -8.15
N ALA A 219 6.24 -8.61 -8.78
CA ALA A 219 7.50 -9.15 -8.30
C ALA A 219 8.59 -8.07 -8.22
N ILE A 220 8.72 -7.25 -9.27
CA ILE A 220 9.70 -6.16 -9.31
C ILE A 220 9.34 -5.10 -8.27
N ARG A 221 8.07 -4.72 -8.14
CA ARG A 221 7.58 -3.76 -7.15
C ARG A 221 7.92 -4.19 -5.72
N ILE A 222 7.65 -5.45 -5.39
CA ILE A 222 7.98 -6.04 -4.09
C ILE A 222 9.49 -5.95 -3.82
N GLN A 223 10.32 -6.25 -4.82
CA GLN A 223 11.77 -6.18 -4.69
C GLN A 223 12.27 -4.75 -4.53
N VAL A 224 11.74 -3.79 -5.31
CA VAL A 224 12.11 -2.36 -5.24
C VAL A 224 11.82 -1.80 -3.86
N ASN A 225 10.66 -2.12 -3.31
CA ASN A 225 10.14 -1.49 -2.08
C ASN A 225 10.33 -2.33 -0.82
N ASP A 226 10.98 -3.49 -0.92
CA ASP A 226 11.23 -4.43 0.20
C ASP A 226 9.95 -4.79 0.99
N GLU A 227 8.82 -4.91 0.27
CA GLU A 227 7.48 -4.97 0.86
C GLU A 227 7.32 -6.15 1.84
N LEU A 228 7.71 -7.36 1.43
CA LEU A 228 7.48 -8.55 2.26
C LEU A 228 8.39 -8.65 3.49
N HIS A 229 9.59 -8.09 3.43
CA HIS A 229 10.45 -8.00 4.60
C HIS A 229 9.85 -7.05 5.64
N GLN A 230 9.43 -5.87 5.20
CA GLN A 230 8.80 -4.90 6.10
C GLN A 230 7.56 -5.46 6.79
N VAL A 231 6.69 -6.20 6.07
CA VAL A 231 5.51 -6.84 6.68
C VAL A 231 5.93 -7.87 7.74
N ARG A 232 6.95 -8.71 7.48
CA ARG A 232 7.42 -9.70 8.47
C ARG A 232 7.94 -9.04 9.74
N GLU A 233 8.68 -7.94 9.59
CA GLU A 233 9.34 -7.26 10.71
C GLU A 233 8.39 -6.36 11.52
N VAL A 234 7.34 -5.80 10.90
CA VAL A 234 6.39 -4.96 11.62
C VAL A 234 5.40 -5.76 12.47
N MET A 235 5.00 -6.95 12.01
CA MET A 235 4.01 -7.77 12.74
C MET A 235 4.38 -8.01 14.21
N PRO A 236 5.63 -8.40 14.58
CA PRO A 236 6.01 -8.58 15.99
C PRO A 236 6.05 -7.29 16.83
N LEU A 237 6.04 -6.12 16.20
CA LEU A 237 6.02 -4.84 16.91
C LEU A 237 4.59 -4.41 17.31
N LEU A 238 3.56 -4.94 16.64
CA LEU A 238 2.18 -4.53 16.84
C LEU A 238 1.69 -4.69 18.30
N PRO A 239 1.97 -5.80 19.00
CA PRO A 239 1.56 -5.92 20.40
C PRO A 239 2.17 -4.82 21.29
N ARG A 240 3.38 -4.38 21.03
CA ARG A 240 4.05 -3.31 21.79
C ARG A 240 3.44 -1.94 21.54
N LEU A 241 2.91 -1.72 20.32
CA LEU A 241 2.28 -0.47 19.89
C LEU A 241 0.79 -0.40 20.28
N LEU A 242 0.17 -1.49 20.68
CA LEU A 242 -1.23 -1.51 21.10
C LEU A 242 -1.35 -1.33 22.61
N LYS A 243 -2.35 -0.56 23.04
CA LYS A 243 -2.86 -0.59 24.43
C LYS A 243 -3.59 -1.90 24.67
N LYS A 244 -3.79 -2.30 25.93
CA LYS A 244 -4.63 -3.44 26.27
C LYS A 244 -6.06 -3.20 25.77
N GLY A 245 -6.64 -4.18 25.05
CA GLY A 245 -7.93 -4.05 24.37
C GLY A 245 -7.85 -3.29 23.04
N GLY A 246 -6.69 -2.76 22.66
CA GLY A 246 -6.48 -2.08 21.39
C GLY A 246 -6.58 -3.04 20.19
N ARG A 247 -6.99 -2.54 19.04
CA ARG A 247 -7.32 -3.32 17.86
C ARG A 247 -6.38 -2.97 16.71
N VAL A 248 -5.98 -3.98 15.95
CA VAL A 248 -5.20 -3.80 14.71
C VAL A 248 -5.91 -4.43 13.53
N GLY A 249 -6.06 -3.66 12.47
CA GLY A 249 -6.49 -4.13 11.15
C GLY A 249 -5.33 -4.15 10.17
N VAL A 250 -5.22 -5.22 9.39
CA VAL A 250 -4.25 -5.34 8.31
C VAL A 250 -4.97 -5.73 7.03
N ILE A 251 -4.87 -4.87 6.00
CA ILE A 251 -5.37 -5.12 4.66
C ILE A 251 -4.21 -5.58 3.79
N SER A 252 -4.38 -6.67 3.08
CA SER A 252 -3.41 -7.21 2.12
C SER A 252 -4.04 -7.39 0.74
N PHE A 253 -3.27 -7.22 -0.33
CA PHE A 253 -3.77 -7.25 -1.72
C PHE A 253 -3.31 -8.46 -2.53
N HIS A 254 -2.34 -9.21 -2.03
CA HIS A 254 -1.89 -10.43 -2.68
C HIS A 254 -1.58 -11.54 -1.66
N SER A 255 -1.50 -12.77 -2.19
CA SER A 255 -1.33 -14.01 -1.40
C SER A 255 -0.09 -14.01 -0.51
N LEU A 256 1.00 -13.37 -0.92
CA LEU A 256 2.26 -13.36 -0.15
C LEU A 256 2.13 -12.52 1.12
N GLU A 257 1.51 -11.33 1.03
CA GLU A 257 1.20 -10.49 2.21
C GLU A 257 0.23 -11.22 3.15
N ASP A 258 -0.93 -11.65 2.62
CA ASP A 258 -1.95 -12.35 3.41
C ASP A 258 -1.39 -13.57 4.12
N ARG A 259 -0.45 -14.30 3.49
CA ARG A 259 0.21 -15.46 4.08
C ARG A 259 1.05 -15.10 5.30
N ILE A 260 1.76 -13.98 5.27
CA ILE A 260 2.58 -13.51 6.41
C ILE A 260 1.66 -13.11 7.56
N VAL A 261 0.67 -12.25 7.32
CA VAL A 261 -0.29 -11.78 8.32
C VAL A 261 -1.07 -12.94 8.93
N LYS A 262 -1.60 -13.84 8.08
CA LYS A 262 -2.31 -15.05 8.52
C LYS A 262 -1.46 -15.94 9.43
N ARG A 263 -0.19 -16.18 9.05
CA ARG A 263 0.72 -17.03 9.83
C ARG A 263 1.00 -16.42 11.18
N TYR A 264 1.34 -15.14 11.23
CA TYR A 264 1.60 -14.44 12.49
C TYR A 264 0.39 -14.51 13.44
N PHE A 265 -0.80 -14.16 12.98
CA PHE A 265 -2.00 -14.23 13.82
C PHE A 265 -2.36 -15.66 14.23
N ALA A 266 -2.11 -16.65 13.37
CA ALA A 266 -2.33 -18.06 13.72
C ALA A 266 -1.32 -18.57 14.76
N GLU A 267 -0.08 -18.09 14.75
CA GLU A 267 0.93 -18.35 15.78
C GLU A 267 0.51 -17.74 17.12
N GLN A 268 0.07 -16.49 17.13
CA GLN A 268 -0.51 -15.86 18.31
C GLN A 268 -1.65 -16.72 18.88
N ALA A 269 -2.61 -17.16 18.07
CA ALA A 269 -3.72 -17.99 18.54
C ALA A 269 -3.29 -19.34 19.14
N ARG A 270 -2.14 -19.90 18.73
CA ARG A 270 -1.59 -21.16 19.25
C ARG A 270 -0.79 -20.98 20.55
N SER A 271 -0.29 -19.78 20.81
CA SER A 271 0.52 -19.47 21.99
C SER A 271 -0.27 -19.49 23.32
N GLY A 272 -1.59 -19.70 23.25
CA GLY A 272 -2.42 -19.87 24.45
C GLY A 272 -2.34 -18.69 25.41
N TYR A 273 -1.84 -18.90 26.61
CA TYR A 273 -1.68 -17.84 27.63
C TYR A 273 -0.58 -16.84 27.30
N GLU A 274 0.42 -17.22 26.49
CA GLU A 274 1.51 -16.34 26.07
C GLU A 274 1.12 -15.46 24.87
N ALA A 275 -0.06 -15.70 24.28
CA ALA A 275 -0.53 -14.91 23.17
C ALA A 275 -0.82 -13.47 23.60
N GLU A 276 -0.21 -12.52 22.94
CA GLU A 276 -0.45 -11.09 23.13
C GLU A 276 -1.65 -10.57 22.34
N LEU A 277 -1.98 -11.26 21.23
CA LEU A 277 -3.10 -10.91 20.35
C LEU A 277 -4.12 -12.05 20.25
N GLU A 278 -5.39 -11.67 20.19
CA GLU A 278 -6.50 -12.56 19.88
C GLU A 278 -7.13 -12.18 18.53
N MET A 279 -7.38 -13.17 17.67
CA MET A 279 -7.98 -12.92 16.36
C MET A 279 -9.48 -12.61 16.51
N VAL A 280 -9.88 -11.44 16.00
CA VAL A 280 -11.30 -11.08 15.83
C VAL A 280 -11.86 -11.76 14.58
N THR A 281 -11.10 -11.79 13.49
CA THR A 281 -11.51 -12.41 12.22
C THR A 281 -10.87 -13.80 12.06
N LYS A 282 -11.65 -14.88 12.24
CA LYS A 282 -11.19 -16.27 11.95
C LYS A 282 -10.89 -16.49 10.46
N ARG A 283 -11.65 -15.84 9.58
CA ARG A 283 -11.43 -15.77 8.12
C ARG A 283 -11.22 -14.31 7.73
N PRO A 284 -10.45 -14.02 6.68
CA PRO A 284 -10.33 -12.64 6.22
C PRO A 284 -11.67 -12.11 5.72
N ILE A 285 -11.91 -10.83 5.88
CA ILE A 285 -12.97 -10.13 5.16
C ILE A 285 -12.47 -9.94 3.72
N ASP A 286 -13.21 -10.46 2.76
CA ASP A 286 -12.84 -10.47 1.34
C ASP A 286 -13.46 -9.27 0.63
N GLY A 287 -12.62 -8.43 0.02
CA GLY A 287 -13.05 -7.22 -0.67
C GLY A 287 -13.93 -7.50 -1.90
N ALA A 288 -13.71 -8.63 -2.58
CA ALA A 288 -14.57 -9.01 -3.70
C ALA A 288 -16.03 -9.30 -3.28
N ILE A 289 -16.28 -9.55 -2.00
CA ILE A 289 -17.60 -9.86 -1.46
C ILE A 289 -18.18 -8.64 -0.71
N GLN A 290 -17.36 -7.96 0.09
CA GLN A 290 -17.83 -6.93 1.01
C GLN A 290 -17.76 -5.51 0.44
N ASP A 291 -16.97 -5.31 -0.61
CA ASP A 291 -16.76 -3.99 -1.23
C ASP A 291 -16.86 -4.09 -2.76
N VAL A 292 -17.98 -4.67 -3.23
CA VAL A 292 -18.22 -5.04 -4.63
C VAL A 292 -18.23 -3.84 -5.59
N HIS A 293 -18.52 -2.65 -5.07
CA HIS A 293 -18.59 -1.43 -5.86
C HIS A 293 -17.22 -0.78 -6.05
N ASN A 294 -16.19 -1.22 -5.31
CA ASN A 294 -14.82 -0.75 -5.43
C ASN A 294 -13.96 -1.79 -6.17
N PRO A 295 -13.66 -1.60 -7.46
CA PRO A 295 -12.86 -2.56 -8.23
C PRO A 295 -11.48 -2.83 -7.63
N ARG A 296 -10.93 -1.89 -6.87
CA ARG A 296 -9.62 -2.00 -6.20
C ARG A 296 -9.65 -2.91 -4.98
N SER A 297 -10.82 -3.12 -4.39
CA SER A 297 -11.02 -4.05 -3.28
C SER A 297 -11.03 -5.52 -3.71
N ARG A 298 -11.09 -5.83 -5.01
CA ARG A 298 -11.30 -7.21 -5.50
C ARG A 298 -10.31 -8.25 -4.96
N SER A 299 -9.06 -7.87 -4.70
CA SER A 299 -8.03 -8.75 -4.14
C SER A 299 -7.76 -8.50 -2.66
N ALA A 300 -8.39 -7.49 -2.07
CA ALA A 300 -8.16 -7.08 -0.70
C ALA A 300 -8.68 -8.12 0.31
N LYS A 301 -7.92 -8.30 1.39
CA LYS A 301 -8.26 -9.15 2.53
C LYS A 301 -7.94 -8.44 3.83
N LEU A 302 -8.96 -8.13 4.60
CA LEU A 302 -8.80 -7.53 5.93
C LEU A 302 -8.76 -8.62 6.99
N ARG A 303 -7.77 -8.55 7.88
CA ARG A 303 -7.65 -9.34 9.12
C ARG A 303 -7.55 -8.42 10.30
N VAL A 304 -8.25 -8.77 11.38
CA VAL A 304 -8.32 -7.96 12.61
C VAL A 304 -7.97 -8.82 13.82
N ALA A 305 -7.18 -8.24 14.72
CA ALA A 305 -6.84 -8.81 16.02
C ALA A 305 -6.96 -7.74 17.11
N VAL A 306 -7.13 -8.19 18.35
CA VAL A 306 -7.20 -7.37 19.57
C VAL A 306 -6.09 -7.75 20.52
N LYS A 307 -5.50 -6.79 21.23
CA LYS A 307 -4.51 -7.05 22.28
C LYS A 307 -5.21 -7.49 23.57
N LYS A 308 -4.73 -8.59 24.16
CA LYS A 308 -5.24 -9.14 25.44
C LYS A 308 -4.89 -8.28 26.65
#